data_4a5479fdab8c48e8cb9f453bdc109039
#
_entry.id   4a5479fdab8c48e8cb9f453bdc109039
#
_cell.length_a   1.000
_cell.length_b   1.000
_cell.length_c   1.000
_cell.angle_alpha   90.00
_cell.angle_beta   90.00
_cell.angle_gamma   90.00
#
_symmetry.space_group_name_H-M   'P 1'
#
loop_
_entity.id
_entity.type
_entity.pdbx_description
1 polymer ?
#
loop_
_entity_poly.entity_id
_entity_poly.type
_entity_poly.pdbx_seq_one_letter_code
_entity_poly.pdbx_strand_id
1 'polypeptide(L)'
;ELAPLDSMIFAEMLEEAGCPAGVFNLVNGDGIGVGSQLTSHPDVDMVSFTGSTRAGALISHNAADDFKRVGLELGGKGANIIFADADEKAVKRGVRHCFNNTGQSCNAPTRMLVERSVYDQAVAIAKETAISTNTDIASKSGKHLGPVVSQLQFDKIQVLIQAGIDENATLVA
;
A
#
# COMPACT_ATOMS: atom_id res chain seq x y z
N GLU A 1 2.64 2.16 -13.77
CA GLU A 1 2.83 3.36 -14.58
C GLU A 1 3.44 4.54 -13.83
N LEU A 2 3.37 4.56 -12.49
CA LEU A 2 3.88 5.67 -11.67
C LEU A 2 5.29 5.42 -11.11
N ALA A 3 5.69 4.18 -10.93
CA ALA A 3 6.99 3.82 -10.35
C ALA A 3 7.61 2.61 -11.11
N PRO A 4 8.00 2.77 -12.39
CA PRO A 4 8.44 1.65 -13.22
C PRO A 4 9.95 1.34 -13.09
N LEU A 5 10.77 2.23 -12.51
CA LEU A 5 12.22 2.15 -12.62
C LEU A 5 12.84 0.94 -11.92
N ASP A 6 12.31 0.54 -10.77
CA ASP A 6 12.77 -0.63 -10.03
C ASP A 6 12.51 -1.94 -10.81
N SER A 7 11.35 -2.03 -11.47
CA SER A 7 11.01 -3.17 -12.32
C SER A 7 11.90 -3.25 -13.57
N MET A 8 12.30 -2.10 -14.13
CA MET A 8 13.23 -2.04 -15.24
C MET A 8 14.62 -2.53 -14.82
N ILE A 9 15.12 -2.06 -13.68
CA ILE A 9 16.39 -2.53 -13.10
C ILE A 9 16.33 -4.04 -12.81
N PHE A 10 15.20 -4.53 -12.31
CA PHE A 10 15.01 -5.95 -12.04
C PHE A 10 15.09 -6.79 -13.35
N ALA A 11 14.54 -6.30 -14.44
CA ALA A 11 14.64 -6.96 -15.75
C ALA A 11 16.11 -7.05 -16.20
N GLU A 12 16.87 -5.95 -16.08
CA GLU A 12 18.31 -5.92 -16.39
C GLU A 12 19.10 -6.91 -15.52
N MET A 13 18.82 -6.97 -14.21
CA MET A 13 19.46 -7.92 -13.30
C MET A 13 19.18 -9.38 -13.68
N LEU A 14 17.98 -9.71 -14.15
CA LEU A 14 17.64 -11.06 -14.61
C LEU A 14 18.42 -11.41 -15.89
N GLU A 15 18.57 -10.49 -16.81
CA GLU A 15 19.39 -10.68 -18.04
C GLU A 15 20.85 -10.91 -17.67
N GLU A 16 21.43 -10.08 -16.80
CA GLU A 16 22.81 -10.23 -16.31
C GLU A 16 23.03 -11.56 -15.56
N ALA A 17 21.99 -12.04 -14.84
CA ALA A 17 22.03 -13.33 -14.16
C ALA A 17 21.91 -14.55 -15.11
N GLY A 18 21.75 -14.34 -16.42
CA GLY A 18 21.64 -15.39 -17.41
C GLY A 18 20.23 -15.98 -17.57
N CYS A 19 19.18 -15.25 -17.17
CA CYS A 19 17.80 -15.67 -17.46
C CYS A 19 17.61 -15.80 -18.99
N PRO A 20 17.14 -16.94 -19.50
CA PRO A 20 16.95 -17.11 -20.94
C PRO A 20 15.96 -16.10 -21.51
N ALA A 21 16.25 -15.59 -22.72
CA ALA A 21 15.35 -14.67 -23.42
C ALA A 21 13.93 -15.22 -23.54
N GLY A 22 12.92 -14.40 -23.24
CA GLY A 22 11.52 -14.73 -23.30
C GLY A 22 10.93 -15.37 -22.02
N VAL A 23 11.76 -15.75 -21.03
CA VAL A 23 11.27 -16.27 -19.74
C VAL A 23 10.69 -15.15 -18.88
N PHE A 24 11.33 -13.98 -18.87
CA PHE A 24 10.81 -12.78 -18.23
C PHE A 24 10.69 -11.66 -19.26
N ASN A 25 9.50 -11.04 -19.33
CA ASN A 25 9.23 -9.96 -20.27
C ASN A 25 8.55 -8.81 -19.52
N LEU A 26 9.17 -7.64 -19.48
CA LEU A 26 8.63 -6.44 -18.86
C LEU A 26 7.97 -5.56 -19.92
N VAL A 27 6.72 -5.19 -19.70
CA VAL A 27 5.99 -4.23 -20.52
C VAL A 27 5.48 -3.12 -19.63
N ASN A 28 5.94 -1.89 -19.84
CA ASN A 28 5.44 -0.71 -19.15
C ASN A 28 4.19 -0.17 -19.84
N GLY A 29 3.25 0.34 -19.05
CA GLY A 29 2.03 0.98 -19.55
C GLY A 29 1.00 1.18 -18.46
N ASP A 30 -0.13 1.76 -18.81
CA ASP A 30 -1.20 1.97 -17.87
C ASP A 30 -2.08 0.73 -17.67
N GLY A 31 -2.88 0.74 -16.59
CA GLY A 31 -3.75 -0.38 -16.26
C GLY A 31 -4.87 -0.60 -17.28
N ILE A 32 -5.35 0.45 -17.97
CA ILE A 32 -6.44 0.36 -18.94
C ILE A 32 -5.90 -0.14 -20.28
N GLY A 33 -4.81 0.42 -20.77
CA GLY A 33 -4.19 0.02 -22.03
C GLY A 33 -3.52 -1.34 -21.94
N VAL A 34 -2.38 -1.41 -21.24
CA VAL A 34 -1.56 -2.63 -21.19
C VAL A 34 -2.15 -3.67 -20.23
N GLY A 35 -2.55 -3.25 -19.02
CA GLY A 35 -3.08 -4.17 -18.01
C GLY A 35 -4.33 -4.92 -18.48
N SER A 36 -5.29 -4.22 -19.08
CA SER A 36 -6.51 -4.85 -19.59
C SER A 36 -6.23 -5.81 -20.74
N GLN A 37 -5.30 -5.46 -21.65
CA GLN A 37 -4.90 -6.34 -22.76
C GLN A 37 -4.29 -7.64 -22.24
N LEU A 38 -3.37 -7.57 -21.29
CA LEU A 38 -2.77 -8.77 -20.69
C LEU A 38 -3.79 -9.65 -19.98
N THR A 39 -4.71 -9.06 -19.23
CA THR A 39 -5.67 -9.81 -18.42
C THR A 39 -6.78 -10.48 -19.25
N SER A 40 -7.06 -9.97 -20.44
CA SER A 40 -8.04 -10.52 -21.40
C SER A 40 -7.41 -11.33 -22.53
N HIS A 41 -6.07 -11.39 -22.64
CA HIS A 41 -5.43 -12.06 -23.77
C HIS A 41 -5.60 -13.58 -23.70
N PRO A 42 -6.05 -14.26 -24.76
CA PRO A 42 -6.35 -15.71 -24.73
C PRO A 42 -5.11 -16.58 -24.44
N ASP A 43 -3.91 -16.13 -24.79
CA ASP A 43 -2.67 -16.89 -24.56
C ASP A 43 -2.08 -16.65 -23.15
N VAL A 44 -2.79 -15.94 -22.27
CA VAL A 44 -2.38 -15.76 -20.86
C VAL A 44 -3.16 -16.75 -20.00
N ASP A 45 -2.47 -17.71 -19.39
CA ASP A 45 -3.06 -18.76 -18.56
C ASP A 45 -3.38 -18.33 -17.13
N MET A 46 -2.60 -17.39 -16.59
CA MET A 46 -2.73 -16.92 -15.20
C MET A 46 -2.43 -15.44 -15.08
N VAL A 47 -3.20 -14.76 -14.24
CA VAL A 47 -2.98 -13.36 -13.84
C VAL A 47 -2.70 -13.31 -12.34
N SER A 48 -1.58 -12.70 -11.95
CA SER A 48 -1.28 -12.33 -10.57
C SER A 48 -1.26 -10.82 -10.47
N PHE A 49 -2.06 -10.26 -9.58
CA PHE A 49 -2.26 -8.82 -9.48
C PHE A 49 -2.22 -8.34 -8.04
N THR A 50 -1.50 -7.25 -7.82
CA THR A 50 -1.51 -6.49 -6.57
C THR A 50 -2.00 -5.07 -6.84
N GLY A 51 -3.05 -4.63 -6.14
CA GLY A 51 -3.58 -3.29 -6.34
C GLY A 51 -4.95 -3.05 -5.69
N SER A 52 -5.78 -2.21 -6.33
CA SER A 52 -7.09 -1.85 -5.77
C SER A 52 -8.14 -2.94 -5.96
N THR A 53 -9.10 -3.03 -5.02
CA THR A 53 -10.26 -3.92 -5.12
C THR A 53 -11.05 -3.71 -6.43
N ARG A 54 -11.19 -2.45 -6.87
CA ARG A 54 -11.85 -2.13 -8.14
C ARG A 54 -11.14 -2.76 -9.35
N ALA A 55 -9.82 -2.64 -9.41
CA ALA A 55 -9.04 -3.24 -10.49
C ALA A 55 -9.06 -4.78 -10.41
N GLY A 56 -8.97 -5.35 -9.21
CA GLY A 56 -9.09 -6.81 -9.01
C GLY A 56 -10.42 -7.38 -9.50
N ALA A 57 -11.53 -6.68 -9.28
CA ALA A 57 -12.84 -7.07 -9.81
C ALA A 57 -12.85 -7.06 -11.35
N LEU A 58 -12.32 -6.00 -11.98
CA LEU A 58 -12.21 -5.92 -13.44
C LEU A 58 -11.35 -7.04 -14.02
N ILE A 59 -10.21 -7.35 -13.39
CA ILE A 59 -9.33 -8.44 -13.79
C ILE A 59 -10.04 -9.79 -13.70
N SER A 60 -10.79 -10.02 -12.61
CA SER A 60 -11.58 -11.24 -12.48
C SER A 60 -12.63 -11.40 -13.58
N HIS A 61 -13.28 -10.30 -13.97
CA HIS A 61 -14.21 -10.31 -15.12
C HIS A 61 -13.50 -10.62 -16.43
N ASN A 62 -12.38 -9.97 -16.72
CA ASN A 62 -11.61 -10.18 -17.94
C ASN A 62 -11.08 -11.59 -18.07
N ALA A 63 -10.76 -12.24 -16.95
CA ALA A 63 -10.18 -13.57 -16.90
C ALA A 63 -11.23 -14.71 -16.97
N ALA A 64 -12.49 -14.38 -16.74
CA ALA A 64 -13.54 -15.40 -16.54
C ALA A 64 -13.87 -16.21 -17.81
N ASP A 65 -13.94 -15.56 -18.97
CA ASP A 65 -14.35 -16.21 -20.21
C ASP A 65 -13.36 -17.31 -20.66
N ASP A 66 -12.08 -17.12 -20.37
CA ASP A 66 -11.02 -18.09 -20.70
C ASP A 66 -10.65 -18.99 -19.52
N PHE A 67 -11.39 -18.94 -18.40
CA PHE A 67 -11.11 -19.71 -17.18
C PHE A 67 -9.69 -19.53 -16.64
N LYS A 68 -9.09 -18.34 -16.80
CA LYS A 68 -7.74 -18.04 -16.31
C LYS A 68 -7.67 -18.17 -14.80
N ARG A 69 -6.53 -18.62 -14.29
CA ARG A 69 -6.24 -18.52 -12.86
C ARG A 69 -5.99 -17.08 -12.47
N VAL A 70 -6.57 -16.64 -11.37
CA VAL A 70 -6.39 -15.27 -10.87
C VAL A 70 -5.94 -15.32 -9.41
N GLY A 71 -4.77 -14.72 -9.13
CA GLY A 71 -4.28 -14.42 -7.80
C GLY A 71 -4.41 -12.94 -7.52
N LEU A 72 -5.10 -12.55 -6.45
CA LEU A 72 -5.35 -11.13 -6.12
C LEU A 72 -4.81 -10.81 -4.74
N GLU A 73 -3.91 -9.80 -4.69
CA GLU A 73 -3.47 -9.14 -3.48
C GLU A 73 -4.02 -7.72 -3.49
N LEU A 74 -4.98 -7.44 -2.61
CA LEU A 74 -5.77 -6.22 -2.64
C LEU A 74 -5.57 -5.39 -1.37
N GLY A 75 -6.04 -4.15 -1.40
CA GLY A 75 -5.99 -3.27 -0.26
C GLY A 75 -6.93 -3.70 0.88
N GLY A 76 -6.66 -3.20 2.06
CA GLY A 76 -7.46 -3.49 3.24
C GLY A 76 -7.33 -2.41 4.31
N LYS A 77 -8.10 -2.57 5.38
CA LYS A 77 -8.06 -1.77 6.60
C LYS A 77 -7.88 -2.73 7.80
N GLY A 78 -6.66 -3.32 7.88
CA GLY A 78 -6.29 -4.24 8.94
C GLY A 78 -6.45 -3.62 10.32
N ALA A 79 -6.89 -4.41 11.29
CA ALA A 79 -6.98 -4.00 12.69
C ALA A 79 -5.66 -4.27 13.42
N ASN A 80 -5.24 -3.29 14.23
CA ASN A 80 -4.22 -3.46 15.26
C ASN A 80 -4.93 -3.46 16.61
N ILE A 81 -4.91 -4.58 17.31
CA ILE A 81 -5.67 -4.75 18.55
C ILE A 81 -4.72 -4.70 19.74
N ILE A 82 -4.96 -3.78 20.68
CA ILE A 82 -4.14 -3.53 21.86
C ILE A 82 -4.96 -3.85 23.11
N PHE A 83 -4.56 -4.89 23.84
CA PHE A 83 -5.07 -5.23 25.16
C PHE A 83 -4.22 -4.59 26.26
N ALA A 84 -4.75 -4.58 27.50
CA ALA A 84 -4.08 -3.97 28.66
C ALA A 84 -2.75 -4.63 29.02
N ASP A 85 -2.60 -5.92 28.72
CA ASP A 85 -1.38 -6.71 28.95
C ASP A 85 -0.42 -6.71 27.74
N ALA A 86 -0.70 -5.91 26.71
CA ALA A 86 0.19 -5.78 25.58
C ALA A 86 1.55 -5.16 26.00
N ASP A 87 2.60 -5.54 25.29
CA ASP A 87 3.93 -4.96 25.48
C ASP A 87 3.89 -3.42 25.37
N GLU A 88 4.62 -2.75 26.24
CA GLU A 88 4.67 -1.28 26.35
C GLU A 88 4.98 -0.53 25.05
N LYS A 89 5.64 -1.19 24.08
CA LYS A 89 5.97 -0.63 22.75
C LYS A 89 4.94 -0.94 21.67
N ALA A 90 3.88 -1.70 21.99
CA ALA A 90 2.90 -2.18 21.01
C ALA A 90 2.24 -1.03 20.24
N VAL A 91 1.78 0.01 20.94
CA VAL A 91 1.17 1.20 20.31
C VAL A 91 2.17 1.92 19.39
N LYS A 92 3.37 2.18 19.90
CA LYS A 92 4.43 2.85 19.12
C LYS A 92 4.82 2.08 17.86
N ARG A 93 4.94 0.74 17.95
CA ARG A 93 5.19 -0.12 16.78
C ARG A 93 4.03 -0.06 15.79
N GLY A 94 2.80 -0.11 16.29
CA GLY A 94 1.60 -0.05 15.45
C GLY A 94 1.51 1.25 14.66
N VAL A 95 1.75 2.41 15.29
CA VAL A 95 1.78 3.70 14.60
C VAL A 95 2.89 3.76 13.56
N ARG A 96 4.11 3.33 13.90
CA ARG A 96 5.23 3.30 12.96
C ARG A 96 4.97 2.37 11.78
N HIS A 97 4.37 1.21 12.03
CA HIS A 97 4.00 0.28 10.96
C HIS A 97 2.92 0.90 10.04
N CYS A 98 1.92 1.58 10.62
CA CYS A 98 0.93 2.30 9.84
C CYS A 98 1.54 3.38 8.94
N PHE A 99 2.57 4.08 9.42
CA PHE A 99 3.23 5.16 8.69
C PHE A 99 4.32 4.69 7.71
N ASN A 100 4.74 3.42 7.80
CA ASN A 100 5.77 2.88 6.93
C ASN A 100 5.39 3.08 5.46
N ASN A 101 6.39 3.47 4.63
CA ASN A 101 6.17 3.84 3.22
C ASN A 101 5.06 4.89 3.04
N THR A 102 4.94 5.83 4.00
CA THR A 102 3.90 6.89 4.00
C THR A 102 2.47 6.32 3.99
N GLY A 103 2.27 5.16 4.62
CA GLY A 103 0.99 4.45 4.69
C GLY A 103 0.57 3.73 3.41
N GLN A 104 1.42 3.69 2.41
CA GLN A 104 1.14 3.09 1.09
C GLN A 104 1.45 1.58 1.09
N SER A 105 0.82 0.83 1.99
CA SER A 105 0.99 -0.62 2.12
C SER A 105 -0.36 -1.30 2.35
N CYS A 106 -0.57 -2.44 1.70
CA CYS A 106 -1.80 -3.23 1.84
C CYS A 106 -2.01 -3.73 3.28
N ASN A 107 -0.93 -3.98 4.01
CA ASN A 107 -0.93 -4.46 5.40
C ASN A 107 -0.80 -3.33 6.44
N ALA A 108 -0.90 -2.05 6.05
CA ALA A 108 -0.86 -0.96 7.01
C ALA A 108 -2.00 -1.08 8.04
N PRO A 109 -1.71 -1.20 9.35
CA PRO A 109 -2.73 -1.42 10.39
C PRO A 109 -3.42 -0.10 10.74
N THR A 110 -4.23 0.42 9.84
CA THR A 110 -4.82 1.77 9.89
C THR A 110 -5.96 1.93 10.90
N ARG A 111 -6.41 0.86 11.54
CA ARG A 111 -7.41 0.89 12.61
C ARG A 111 -6.80 0.31 13.88
N MET A 112 -6.54 1.15 14.87
CA MET A 112 -6.06 0.70 16.18
C MET A 112 -7.25 0.59 17.13
N LEU A 113 -7.57 -0.63 17.54
CA LEU A 113 -8.61 -0.97 18.50
C LEU A 113 -7.96 -1.19 19.85
N VAL A 114 -8.28 -0.34 20.82
CA VAL A 114 -7.59 -0.32 22.11
C VAL A 114 -8.58 -0.65 23.24
N GLU A 115 -8.18 -1.54 24.13
CA GLU A 115 -8.93 -1.82 25.35
C GLU A 115 -9.15 -0.53 26.15
N ARG A 116 -10.37 -0.33 26.65
CA ARG A 116 -10.80 0.90 27.31
C ARG A 116 -9.88 1.33 28.45
N SER A 117 -9.39 0.38 29.24
CA SER A 117 -8.55 0.64 30.41
C SER A 117 -7.21 1.32 30.09
N VAL A 118 -6.69 1.17 28.86
CA VAL A 118 -5.41 1.74 28.42
C VAL A 118 -5.56 2.72 27.26
N TYR A 119 -6.80 3.11 26.94
CA TYR A 119 -7.09 3.94 25.76
C TYR A 119 -6.41 5.30 25.80
N ASP A 120 -6.51 6.05 26.89
CA ASP A 120 -5.93 7.41 27.00
C ASP A 120 -4.41 7.37 26.92
N GLN A 121 -3.78 6.37 27.53
CA GLN A 121 -2.34 6.14 27.42
C GLN A 121 -1.94 5.81 25.97
N ALA A 122 -2.70 4.97 25.28
CA ALA A 122 -2.44 4.62 23.90
C ALA A 122 -2.55 5.84 22.98
N VAL A 123 -3.56 6.70 23.18
CA VAL A 123 -3.71 7.96 22.44
C VAL A 123 -2.49 8.88 22.65
N ALA A 124 -2.02 9.01 23.89
CA ALA A 124 -0.86 9.83 24.19
C ALA A 124 0.42 9.31 23.49
N ILE A 125 0.67 7.99 23.54
CA ILE A 125 1.81 7.36 22.85
C ILE A 125 1.68 7.50 21.33
N ALA A 126 0.49 7.33 20.77
CA ALA A 126 0.23 7.47 19.35
C ALA A 126 0.53 8.91 18.88
N LYS A 127 0.05 9.91 19.64
CA LYS A 127 0.32 11.34 19.38
C LYS A 127 1.81 11.65 19.37
N GLU A 128 2.53 11.26 20.43
CA GLU A 128 3.98 11.46 20.53
C GLU A 128 4.72 10.81 19.35
N THR A 129 4.33 9.59 19.00
CA THR A 129 4.93 8.86 17.89
C THR A 129 4.69 9.56 16.56
N ALA A 130 3.47 10.04 16.32
CA ALA A 130 3.12 10.78 15.11
C ALA A 130 3.94 12.10 15.01
N ILE A 131 3.96 12.89 16.07
CA ILE A 131 4.71 14.16 16.11
C ILE A 131 6.23 13.95 15.92
N SER A 132 6.77 12.84 16.42
CA SER A 132 8.20 12.49 16.24
C SER A 132 8.54 11.89 14.88
N THR A 133 7.56 11.69 14.02
CA THR A 133 7.78 11.15 12.67
C THR A 133 8.15 12.25 11.71
N ASN A 134 9.37 12.19 11.17
CA ASN A 134 9.85 13.19 10.22
C ASN A 134 9.44 12.84 8.79
N THR A 135 9.15 13.87 8.00
CA THR A 135 8.90 13.77 6.56
C THR A 135 9.89 14.67 5.80
N ASP A 136 10.38 14.21 4.65
CA ASP A 136 11.31 14.98 3.81
C ASP A 136 11.24 14.50 2.36
N ILE A 137 11.98 15.17 1.47
CA ILE A 137 12.08 14.79 0.06
C ILE A 137 12.84 13.47 -0.09
N ALA A 138 12.46 12.65 -1.07
CA ALA A 138 13.02 11.32 -1.29
C ALA A 138 14.53 11.29 -1.56
N SER A 139 15.09 12.35 -2.15
CA SER A 139 16.52 12.45 -2.46
C SER A 139 17.42 12.77 -1.27
N LYS A 140 16.85 13.13 -0.13
CA LYS A 140 17.61 13.45 1.08
C LYS A 140 17.93 12.17 1.86
N SER A 141 19.18 12.06 2.30
CA SER A 141 19.59 10.96 3.18
C SER A 141 19.04 11.14 4.59
N GLY A 142 18.59 10.07 5.24
CA GLY A 142 18.14 10.10 6.64
C GLY A 142 16.98 9.15 6.92
N LYS A 143 16.52 9.18 8.17
CA LYS A 143 15.37 8.40 8.65
C LYS A 143 14.11 9.28 8.62
N HIS A 144 13.50 9.41 7.47
CA HIS A 144 12.26 10.16 7.28
C HIS A 144 11.33 9.41 6.33
N LEU A 145 10.07 9.78 6.30
CA LEU A 145 9.11 9.32 5.31
C LEU A 145 9.21 10.21 4.07
N GLY A 146 9.14 9.61 2.91
CA GLY A 146 9.08 10.30 1.64
C GLY A 146 7.68 10.81 1.31
N PRO A 147 7.48 11.37 0.10
CA PRO A 147 6.17 11.78 -0.39
C PRO A 147 5.30 10.56 -0.73
N VAL A 148 4.01 10.77 -0.87
CA VAL A 148 3.13 9.82 -1.55
C VAL A 148 3.43 9.78 -3.05
N VAL A 149 3.04 8.70 -3.71
CA VAL A 149 3.46 8.36 -5.07
C VAL A 149 3.04 9.38 -6.15
N SER A 150 2.00 10.16 -5.93
CA SER A 150 1.50 11.13 -6.92
C SER A 150 0.65 12.22 -6.30
N GLN A 151 0.48 13.34 -7.04
CA GLN A 151 -0.43 14.42 -6.66
C GLN A 151 -1.87 13.93 -6.51
N LEU A 152 -2.33 13.05 -7.41
CA LEU A 152 -3.67 12.46 -7.33
C LEU A 152 -3.91 11.73 -6.00
N GLN A 153 -2.91 10.96 -5.51
CA GLN A 153 -3.01 10.29 -4.22
C GLN A 153 -2.94 11.29 -3.07
N PHE A 154 -2.11 12.30 -3.15
CA PHE A 154 -2.05 13.37 -2.15
C PHE A 154 -3.41 14.04 -1.99
N ASP A 155 -4.01 14.50 -3.08
CA ASP A 155 -5.30 15.19 -3.07
C ASP A 155 -6.41 14.30 -2.51
N LYS A 156 -6.45 13.04 -2.91
CA LYS A 156 -7.40 12.04 -2.37
C LYS A 156 -7.25 11.86 -0.85
N ILE A 157 -6.02 11.79 -0.36
CA ILE A 157 -5.74 11.65 1.08
C ILE A 157 -6.23 12.90 1.83
N GLN A 158 -5.97 14.11 1.30
CA GLN A 158 -6.45 15.34 1.93
C GLN A 158 -7.99 15.37 2.04
N VAL A 159 -8.69 14.97 0.99
CA VAL A 159 -10.17 14.86 1.00
C VAL A 159 -10.64 13.88 2.08
N LEU A 160 -9.98 12.74 2.23
CA LEU A 160 -10.36 11.74 3.24
C LEU A 160 -10.05 12.20 4.68
N ILE A 161 -8.96 12.93 4.88
CA ILE A 161 -8.65 13.55 6.19
C ILE A 161 -9.73 14.58 6.54
N GLN A 162 -10.08 15.45 5.58
CA GLN A 162 -11.12 16.46 5.78
C GLN A 162 -12.48 15.82 6.09
N ALA A 163 -12.84 14.75 5.38
CA ALA A 163 -14.08 14.01 5.65
C ALA A 163 -14.13 13.49 7.09
N GLY A 164 -13.01 12.97 7.62
CA GLY A 164 -12.93 12.55 9.02
C GLY A 164 -13.16 13.69 10.00
N ILE A 165 -12.62 14.87 9.72
CA ILE A 165 -12.84 16.08 10.52
C ILE A 165 -14.31 16.52 10.46
N ASP A 166 -14.90 16.54 9.28
CA ASP A 166 -16.30 16.92 9.04
C ASP A 166 -17.29 15.96 9.73
N GLU A 167 -16.90 14.69 9.88
CA GLU A 167 -17.63 13.65 10.64
C GLU A 167 -17.38 13.71 12.15
N ASN A 168 -16.73 14.78 12.65
CA ASN A 168 -16.38 15.02 14.06
C ASN A 168 -15.37 14.02 14.65
N ALA A 169 -14.51 13.43 13.85
CA ALA A 169 -13.36 12.70 14.39
C ALA A 169 -12.38 13.67 15.06
N THR A 170 -11.86 13.28 16.22
CA THR A 170 -10.86 14.08 16.93
C THR A 170 -9.50 13.93 16.26
N LEU A 171 -8.98 15.02 15.70
CA LEU A 171 -7.60 15.07 15.21
C LEU A 171 -6.65 15.12 16.40
N VAL A 172 -5.80 14.11 16.54
CA VAL A 172 -4.89 13.94 17.69
C VAL A 172 -3.51 14.56 17.43
N ALA A 173 -3.04 14.53 16.18
CA ALA A 173 -1.74 15.06 15.75
C ALA A 173 -1.79 15.62 14.34
#